data_b92c29c1d93e01171102106aa7951d73
#
_entry.id   b92c29c1d93e01171102106aa7951d73
#
_cell.length_a   1.000
_cell.length_b   1.000
_cell.length_c   1.000
_cell.angle_alpha   90.00
_cell.angle_beta   90.00
_cell.angle_gamma   90.00
#
_symmetry.space_group_name_H-M   'P 1'
#
loop_
_entity.id
_entity.type
_entity.pdbx_description
1 polymer ?
#
loop_
_entity_poly.entity_id
_entity_poly.type
_entity_poly.pdbx_seq_one_letter_code
_entity_poly.pdbx_strand_id
1 'polypeptide(L)'
;YDIGFQLSFIAVAFIVTFCQNVTSIISVSWIINHPVLNWLWQLLVVSLLAQLGTMPLVLYYFGNLPLLSLPLSFIIIPATTLILYLALMFILIGWLPYAGAIIARVLSLTVGFQNSVVEYVVSLPFSVQTGINVSPWQTIVLYGIILCFLLLIIKSKSLIKS
;
A
#
# COMPACT_ATOMS: atom_id res chain seq x y z
N TYR A 1 -8.70 5.56 23.04
CA TYR A 1 -7.97 4.58 22.19
C TYR A 1 -7.68 5.25 20.85
N ASP A 2 -6.40 5.34 20.50
CA ASP A 2 -5.97 5.98 19.26
C ASP A 2 -6.20 5.01 18.09
N ILE A 3 -7.12 5.35 17.18
CA ILE A 3 -7.48 4.55 16.01
C ILE A 3 -6.29 4.43 15.08
N GLY A 4 -5.50 5.50 14.94
CA GLY A 4 -4.28 5.49 14.12
C GLY A 4 -3.25 4.47 14.60
N PHE A 5 -3.06 4.36 15.93
CA PHE A 5 -2.18 3.36 16.52
C PHE A 5 -2.66 1.93 16.22
N GLN A 6 -3.98 1.67 16.38
CA GLN A 6 -4.54 0.35 16.12
C GLN A 6 -4.36 -0.07 14.66
N LEU A 7 -4.65 0.84 13.71
CA LEU A 7 -4.49 0.59 12.28
C LEU A 7 -3.03 0.33 11.92
N SER A 8 -2.11 1.14 12.44
CA SER A 8 -0.67 0.98 12.19
C SER A 8 -0.14 -0.33 12.76
N PHE A 9 -0.52 -0.68 13.99
CA PHE A 9 -0.09 -1.92 14.64
C PHE A 9 -0.55 -3.15 13.87
N ILE A 10 -1.82 -3.19 13.45
CA ILE A 10 -2.39 -4.30 12.69
C ILE A 10 -1.75 -4.41 11.31
N ALA A 11 -1.54 -3.29 10.62
CA ALA A 11 -0.84 -3.29 9.33
C ALA A 11 0.56 -3.91 9.45
N VAL A 12 1.35 -3.47 10.42
CA VAL A 12 2.69 -4.01 10.67
C VAL A 12 2.64 -5.48 11.05
N ALA A 13 1.71 -5.89 11.94
CA ALA A 13 1.55 -7.28 12.34
C ALA A 13 1.25 -8.20 11.13
N PHE A 14 0.37 -7.79 10.23
CA PHE A 14 0.06 -8.53 8.99
C PHE A 14 1.27 -8.60 8.05
N ILE A 15 1.97 -7.49 7.85
CA ILE A 15 3.16 -7.45 7.00
C ILE A 15 4.23 -8.39 7.54
N VAL A 16 4.61 -8.26 8.82
CA VAL A 16 5.68 -9.05 9.43
C VAL A 16 5.36 -10.54 9.42
N THR A 17 4.10 -10.91 9.69
CA THR A 17 3.69 -12.32 9.76
C THR A 17 3.58 -12.99 8.40
N PHE A 18 3.08 -12.28 7.38
CA PHE A 18 2.68 -12.90 6.11
C PHE A 18 3.55 -12.52 4.92
N CYS A 19 4.32 -11.42 4.99
CA CYS A 19 5.05 -10.89 3.82
C CYS A 19 6.01 -11.94 3.23
N GLN A 20 6.84 -12.59 4.03
CA GLN A 20 7.81 -13.57 3.55
C GLN A 20 7.13 -14.79 2.91
N ASN A 21 6.02 -15.23 3.48
CA ASN A 21 5.27 -16.36 2.97
C ASN A 21 4.60 -16.03 1.64
N VAL A 22 3.99 -14.84 1.53
CA VAL A 22 3.27 -14.41 0.31
C VAL A 22 4.25 -14.04 -0.81
N THR A 23 5.32 -13.32 -0.53
CA THR A 23 6.33 -13.01 -1.56
C THR A 23 6.96 -14.25 -2.17
N SER A 24 7.15 -15.28 -1.36
CA SER A 24 7.71 -16.56 -1.82
C SER A 24 6.72 -17.45 -2.58
N ILE A 25 5.42 -17.13 -2.66
CA ILE A 25 4.42 -17.88 -3.42
C ILE A 25 4.65 -17.74 -4.92
N ILE A 26 4.92 -16.53 -5.39
CA ILE A 26 5.24 -16.26 -6.79
C ILE A 26 6.75 -16.17 -6.94
N SER A 27 7.41 -17.31 -6.83
CA SER A 27 8.80 -17.48 -7.17
C SER A 27 8.93 -17.71 -8.69
N VAL A 28 8.43 -16.77 -9.50
CA VAL A 28 8.69 -16.83 -10.94
C VAL A 28 10.13 -16.40 -11.13
N SER A 29 10.99 -17.32 -11.57
CA SER A 29 12.42 -17.08 -11.82
C SER A 29 12.67 -15.85 -12.70
N TRP A 30 11.72 -15.52 -13.55
CA TRP A 30 11.76 -14.33 -14.39
C TRP A 30 11.62 -13.01 -13.60
N ILE A 31 10.79 -12.96 -12.56
CA ILE A 31 10.63 -11.78 -11.70
C ILE A 31 11.85 -11.57 -10.81
N ILE A 32 12.44 -12.65 -10.32
CA ILE A 32 13.63 -12.59 -9.44
C ILE A 32 14.85 -12.06 -10.19
N ASN A 33 14.97 -12.38 -11.48
CA ASN A 33 16.09 -11.93 -12.32
C ASN A 33 16.03 -10.45 -12.71
N HIS A 34 14.86 -9.79 -12.53
CA HIS A 34 14.71 -8.37 -12.82
C HIS A 34 14.53 -7.56 -11.51
N PRO A 35 15.56 -6.81 -11.06
CA PRO A 35 15.51 -6.12 -9.75
C PRO A 35 14.34 -5.14 -9.62
N VAL A 36 13.97 -4.46 -10.70
CA VAL A 36 12.85 -3.51 -10.71
C VAL A 36 11.51 -4.22 -10.55
N LEU A 37 11.30 -5.34 -11.25
CA LEU A 37 10.07 -6.13 -11.13
C LEU A 37 9.94 -6.79 -9.76
N ASN A 38 11.04 -7.27 -9.20
CA ASN A 38 11.05 -7.84 -7.85
C ASN A 38 10.72 -6.77 -6.80
N TRP A 39 11.26 -5.56 -6.94
CA TRP A 39 10.95 -4.43 -6.06
C TRP A 39 9.45 -4.06 -6.14
N LEU A 40 8.90 -3.93 -7.36
CA LEU A 40 7.47 -3.66 -7.59
C LEU A 40 6.59 -4.78 -7.00
N TRP A 41 6.99 -6.04 -7.16
CA TRP A 41 6.28 -7.18 -6.60
C TRP A 41 6.24 -7.15 -5.06
N GLN A 42 7.36 -6.88 -4.41
CA GLN A 42 7.42 -6.75 -2.95
C GLN A 42 6.54 -5.59 -2.47
N LEU A 43 6.57 -4.46 -3.16
CA LEU A 43 5.75 -3.30 -2.88
C LEU A 43 4.25 -3.62 -2.96
N LEU A 44 3.84 -4.38 -3.98
CA LEU A 44 2.47 -4.88 -4.14
C LEU A 44 2.05 -5.76 -2.98
N VAL A 45 2.86 -6.75 -2.62
CA VAL A 45 2.56 -7.67 -1.53
C VAL A 45 2.42 -6.94 -0.20
N VAL A 46 3.34 -6.03 0.11
CA VAL A 46 3.29 -5.22 1.35
C VAL A 46 2.01 -4.39 1.39
N SER A 47 1.67 -3.71 0.28
CA SER A 47 0.45 -2.89 0.19
C SER A 47 -0.82 -3.73 0.34
N LEU A 48 -0.87 -4.92 -0.28
CA LEU A 48 -2.00 -5.86 -0.15
C LEU A 48 -2.17 -6.33 1.30
N LEU A 49 -1.09 -6.73 1.96
CA LEU A 49 -1.14 -7.22 3.33
C LEU A 49 -1.53 -6.13 4.31
N ALA A 50 -0.99 -4.93 4.15
CA ALA A 50 -1.38 -3.77 4.95
C ALA A 50 -2.88 -3.49 4.81
N GLN A 51 -3.39 -3.49 3.59
CA GLN A 51 -4.79 -3.23 3.31
C GLN A 51 -5.71 -4.34 3.83
N LEU A 52 -5.36 -5.60 3.63
CA LEU A 52 -6.12 -6.73 4.17
C LEU A 52 -6.16 -6.70 5.71
N GLY A 53 -5.05 -6.34 6.35
CA GLY A 53 -4.99 -6.19 7.79
C GLY A 53 -5.83 -5.03 8.34
N THR A 54 -5.80 -3.88 7.67
CA THR A 54 -6.52 -2.69 8.14
C THR A 54 -7.98 -2.63 7.69
N MET A 55 -8.34 -3.30 6.60
CA MET A 55 -9.66 -3.24 5.97
C MET A 55 -10.83 -3.48 6.94
N PRO A 56 -10.83 -4.51 7.82
CA PRO A 56 -11.94 -4.72 8.74
C PRO A 56 -12.11 -3.58 9.76
N LEU A 57 -11.02 -3.01 10.25
CA LEU A 57 -11.05 -1.86 11.15
C LEU A 57 -11.50 -0.58 10.44
N VAL A 58 -11.02 -0.34 9.23
CA VAL A 58 -11.43 0.81 8.43
C VAL A 58 -12.94 0.76 8.16
N LEU A 59 -13.46 -0.41 7.80
CA LEU A 59 -14.90 -0.62 7.65
C LEU A 59 -15.67 -0.35 8.94
N TYR A 60 -15.16 -0.84 10.05
CA TYR A 60 -15.80 -0.67 11.36
C TYR A 60 -15.84 0.79 11.82
N TYR A 61 -14.71 1.52 11.70
CA TYR A 61 -14.62 2.90 12.20
C TYR A 61 -15.14 3.95 11.22
N PHE A 62 -14.93 3.75 9.94
CA PHE A 62 -15.22 4.77 8.92
C PHE A 62 -16.39 4.41 8.01
N GLY A 63 -16.85 3.15 7.99
CA GLY A 63 -17.92 2.70 7.11
C GLY A 63 -17.62 2.83 5.61
N ASN A 64 -16.34 2.99 5.25
CA ASN A 64 -15.89 3.26 3.90
C ASN A 64 -14.86 2.22 3.44
N LEU A 65 -15.02 1.72 2.22
CA LEU A 65 -14.08 0.80 1.57
C LEU A 65 -13.35 1.51 0.43
N PRO A 66 -12.07 1.85 0.58
CA PRO A 66 -11.29 2.44 -0.50
C PRO A 66 -10.81 1.35 -1.46
N LEU A 67 -11.68 0.92 -2.40
CA LEU A 67 -11.39 -0.17 -3.34
C LEU A 67 -10.21 0.12 -4.27
N LEU A 68 -10.04 1.38 -4.65
CA LEU A 68 -8.97 1.80 -5.57
C LEU A 68 -7.67 2.20 -4.87
N SER A 69 -7.56 2.05 -3.55
CA SER A 69 -6.33 2.40 -2.83
C SER A 69 -5.16 1.48 -3.21
N LEU A 70 -5.41 0.21 -3.57
CA LEU A 70 -4.37 -0.73 -4.02
C LEU A 70 -3.67 -0.26 -5.30
N PRO A 71 -4.38 -0.10 -6.44
CA PRO A 71 -3.75 0.38 -7.66
C PRO A 71 -3.15 1.78 -7.49
N LEU A 72 -3.80 2.62 -6.67
CA LEU A 72 -3.32 3.96 -6.39
C LEU A 72 -1.99 3.94 -5.60
N SER A 73 -1.82 3.02 -4.65
CA SER A 73 -0.58 2.85 -3.87
C SER A 73 0.62 2.56 -4.76
N PHE A 74 0.45 1.84 -5.87
CA PHE A 74 1.50 1.55 -6.84
C PHE A 74 2.10 2.80 -7.47
N ILE A 75 1.29 3.83 -7.65
CA ILE A 75 1.71 5.10 -8.24
C ILE A 75 2.19 6.05 -7.15
N ILE A 76 1.44 6.11 -6.04
CA ILE A 76 1.71 7.08 -4.96
C ILE A 76 3.02 6.76 -4.23
N ILE A 77 3.30 5.49 -3.89
CA ILE A 77 4.48 5.15 -3.10
C ILE A 77 5.79 5.51 -3.82
N PRO A 78 6.00 5.13 -5.09
CA PRO A 78 7.19 5.58 -5.84
C PRO A 78 7.25 7.09 -6.01
N ALA A 79 6.10 7.73 -6.31
CA ALA A 79 6.04 9.18 -6.46
C ALA A 79 6.40 9.92 -5.17
N THR A 80 5.86 9.48 -4.03
CA THR A 80 6.18 10.05 -2.71
C THR A 80 7.65 9.84 -2.35
N THR A 81 8.22 8.68 -2.67
CA THR A 81 9.64 8.42 -2.48
C THR A 81 10.50 9.37 -3.31
N LEU A 82 10.14 9.60 -4.57
CA LEU A 82 10.83 10.56 -5.44
C LEU A 82 10.71 11.99 -4.90
N ILE A 83 9.51 12.39 -4.46
CA ILE A 83 9.26 13.71 -3.84
C ILE A 83 10.13 13.87 -2.59
N LEU A 84 10.26 12.85 -1.75
CA LEU A 84 11.09 12.90 -0.55
C LEU A 84 12.57 13.13 -0.91
N TYR A 85 13.11 12.38 -1.88
CA TYR A 85 14.49 12.59 -2.33
C TYR A 85 14.71 13.95 -2.95
N LEU A 86 13.79 14.43 -3.80
CA LEU A 86 13.86 15.75 -4.39
C LEU A 86 13.77 16.86 -3.34
N ALA A 87 12.92 16.70 -2.32
CA ALA A 87 12.81 17.64 -1.21
C ALA A 87 14.09 17.69 -0.38
N LEU A 88 14.70 16.53 -0.07
CA LEU A 88 15.99 16.48 0.60
C LEU A 88 17.10 17.14 -0.23
N MET A 89 17.15 16.88 -1.53
CA MET A 89 18.10 17.54 -2.44
C MET A 89 17.86 19.05 -2.49
N PHE A 90 16.61 19.49 -2.49
CA PHE A 90 16.28 20.91 -2.45
C PHE A 90 16.75 21.58 -1.16
N ILE A 91 16.62 20.93 -0.02
CA ILE A 91 17.13 21.46 1.27
C ILE A 91 18.66 21.59 1.24
N LEU A 92 19.38 20.64 0.64
CA LEU A 92 20.83 20.61 0.62
C LEU A 92 21.44 21.59 -0.40
N ILE A 93 20.83 21.72 -1.58
CA ILE A 93 21.43 22.40 -2.74
C ILE A 93 20.57 23.60 -3.21
N GLY A 94 19.38 23.76 -2.67
CA GLY A 94 18.38 24.76 -3.09
C GLY A 94 18.82 26.23 -2.96
N TRP A 95 19.87 26.49 -2.20
CA TRP A 95 20.50 27.83 -2.09
C TRP A 95 21.27 28.25 -3.35
N LEU A 96 21.60 27.31 -4.25
CA LEU A 96 22.17 27.63 -5.55
C LEU A 96 21.07 28.08 -6.54
N PRO A 97 21.14 29.27 -7.11
CA PRO A 97 20.03 29.88 -7.86
C PRO A 97 19.57 29.02 -9.07
N TYR A 98 20.50 28.42 -9.81
CA TYR A 98 20.16 27.57 -10.96
C TYR A 98 19.73 26.16 -10.57
N ALA A 99 20.48 25.50 -9.68
CA ALA A 99 20.18 24.13 -9.24
C ALA A 99 18.89 24.08 -8.42
N GLY A 100 18.70 25.03 -7.50
CA GLY A 100 17.49 25.15 -6.71
C GLY A 100 16.22 25.34 -7.56
N ALA A 101 16.28 26.20 -8.58
CA ALA A 101 15.15 26.42 -9.48
C ALA A 101 14.76 25.16 -10.28
N ILE A 102 15.74 24.38 -10.76
CA ILE A 102 15.49 23.14 -11.48
C ILE A 102 14.85 22.10 -10.55
N ILE A 103 15.43 21.88 -9.37
CA ILE A 103 14.91 20.91 -8.39
C ILE A 103 13.49 21.29 -7.95
N ALA A 104 13.25 22.58 -7.66
CA ALA A 104 11.93 23.07 -7.30
C ALA A 104 10.89 22.82 -8.40
N ARG A 105 11.27 23.00 -9.66
CA ARG A 105 10.38 22.77 -10.79
C ARG A 105 10.04 21.29 -10.96
N VAL A 106 11.04 20.41 -10.86
CA VAL A 106 10.82 18.96 -10.92
C VAL A 106 9.96 18.49 -9.75
N LEU A 107 10.23 18.97 -8.54
CA LEU A 107 9.46 18.71 -7.34
C LEU A 107 7.99 19.11 -7.52
N SER A 108 7.74 20.35 -7.97
CA SER A 108 6.40 20.86 -8.23
C SER A 108 5.65 20.03 -9.27
N LEU A 109 6.32 19.61 -10.35
CA LEU A 109 5.72 18.76 -11.37
C LEU A 109 5.37 17.37 -10.81
N THR A 110 6.25 16.77 -10.01
CA THR A 110 6.00 15.45 -9.42
C THR A 110 4.84 15.49 -8.42
N VAL A 111 4.77 16.52 -7.58
CA VAL A 111 3.66 16.74 -6.64
C VAL A 111 2.35 17.00 -7.41
N GLY A 112 2.40 17.85 -8.44
CA GLY A 112 1.25 18.15 -9.29
C GLY A 112 0.71 16.88 -9.99
N PHE A 113 1.59 16.05 -10.53
CA PHE A 113 1.23 14.75 -11.10
C PHE A 113 0.57 13.84 -10.08
N GLN A 114 1.16 13.70 -8.89
CA GLN A 114 0.60 12.86 -7.83
C GLN A 114 -0.79 13.34 -7.42
N ASN A 115 -0.99 14.64 -7.21
CA ASN A 115 -2.29 15.20 -6.86
C ASN A 115 -3.33 14.96 -7.96
N SER A 116 -2.97 15.18 -9.22
CA SER A 116 -3.89 14.92 -10.36
C SER A 116 -4.31 13.45 -10.44
N VAL A 117 -3.39 12.52 -10.19
CA VAL A 117 -3.72 11.09 -10.16
C VAL A 117 -4.70 10.77 -9.02
N VAL A 118 -4.46 11.33 -7.83
CA VAL A 118 -5.35 11.14 -6.67
C VAL A 118 -6.73 11.71 -6.96
N GLU A 119 -6.82 12.95 -7.44
CA GLU A 119 -8.09 13.60 -7.78
C GLU A 119 -8.86 12.82 -8.85
N TYR A 120 -8.17 12.35 -9.89
CA TYR A 120 -8.79 11.52 -10.92
C TYR A 120 -9.35 10.22 -10.35
N VAL A 121 -8.59 9.50 -9.52
CA VAL A 121 -9.05 8.24 -8.92
C VAL A 121 -10.20 8.47 -7.95
N VAL A 122 -10.16 9.54 -7.14
CA VAL A 122 -11.25 9.88 -6.20
C VAL A 122 -12.52 10.29 -6.94
N SER A 123 -12.41 10.89 -8.13
CA SER A 123 -13.57 11.27 -8.94
C SER A 123 -14.32 10.08 -9.55
N LEU A 124 -13.72 8.89 -9.56
CA LEU A 124 -14.38 7.68 -10.09
C LEU A 124 -15.51 7.22 -9.16
N PRO A 125 -16.68 6.85 -9.69
CA PRO A 125 -17.87 6.52 -8.90
C PRO A 125 -17.71 5.28 -8.01
N PHE A 126 -16.68 4.48 -8.22
CA PHE A 126 -16.37 3.28 -7.44
C PHE A 126 -15.13 3.43 -6.54
N SER A 127 -14.58 4.64 -6.42
CA SER A 127 -13.33 4.87 -5.66
C SER A 127 -13.46 4.57 -4.18
N VAL A 128 -14.61 4.91 -3.59
CA VAL A 128 -14.92 4.68 -2.19
C VAL A 128 -16.37 4.21 -2.08
N GLN A 129 -16.60 3.00 -1.57
CA GLN A 129 -17.93 2.59 -1.16
C GLN A 129 -18.21 3.14 0.24
N THR A 130 -19.17 4.06 0.34
CA THR A 130 -19.63 4.68 1.59
C THR A 130 -20.91 4.02 2.10
N GLY A 131 -21.13 4.07 3.42
CA GLY A 131 -22.39 3.62 4.01
C GLY A 131 -22.45 2.14 4.40
N ILE A 132 -21.29 1.48 4.49
CA ILE A 132 -21.20 0.10 4.97
C ILE A 132 -21.10 0.11 6.49
N ASN A 133 -22.23 -0.10 7.16
CA ASN A 133 -22.25 -0.23 8.62
C ASN A 133 -21.89 -1.67 9.02
N VAL A 134 -20.68 -1.86 9.53
CA VAL A 134 -20.21 -3.15 10.01
C VAL A 134 -20.30 -3.22 11.54
N SER A 135 -21.00 -4.24 12.05
CA SER A 135 -21.06 -4.52 13.48
C SER A 135 -19.72 -5.03 14.03
N PRO A 136 -19.37 -4.81 15.31
CA PRO A 136 -18.16 -5.37 15.93
C PRO A 136 -18.00 -6.88 15.71
N TRP A 137 -19.11 -7.61 15.77
CA TRP A 137 -19.12 -9.06 15.51
C TRP A 137 -18.75 -9.43 14.07
N GLN A 138 -19.25 -8.67 13.10
CA GLN A 138 -18.92 -8.85 11.70
C GLN A 138 -17.44 -8.57 11.42
N THR A 139 -16.85 -7.60 12.11
CA THR A 139 -15.41 -7.29 12.03
C THR A 139 -14.56 -8.47 12.48
N ILE A 140 -14.93 -9.14 13.58
CA ILE A 140 -14.24 -10.35 14.07
C ILE A 140 -14.34 -11.48 13.05
N VAL A 141 -15.52 -11.72 12.50
CA VAL A 141 -15.75 -12.74 11.45
C VAL A 141 -14.90 -12.45 10.21
N LEU A 142 -14.81 -11.17 9.81
CA LEU A 142 -14.00 -10.74 8.66
C LEU A 142 -12.51 -11.04 8.88
N TYR A 143 -11.97 -10.75 10.08
CA TYR A 143 -10.62 -11.15 10.43
C TYR A 143 -10.43 -12.67 10.40
N GLY A 144 -11.39 -13.45 10.90
CA GLY A 144 -11.36 -14.91 10.83
C GLY A 144 -11.28 -15.43 9.40
N ILE A 145 -12.06 -14.86 8.48
CA ILE A 145 -12.04 -15.22 7.06
C ILE A 145 -10.70 -14.86 6.41
N ILE A 146 -10.19 -13.66 6.64
CA ILE A 146 -8.91 -13.20 6.08
C ILE A 146 -7.77 -14.09 6.58
N LEU A 147 -7.69 -14.37 7.87
CA LEU A 147 -6.67 -15.24 8.45
C LEU A 147 -6.76 -16.67 7.91
N CYS A 148 -7.96 -17.23 7.83
CA CYS A 148 -8.19 -18.56 7.27
C CYS A 148 -7.72 -18.63 5.80
N PHE A 149 -8.06 -17.63 5.00
CA PHE A 149 -7.65 -17.52 3.60
C PHE A 149 -6.12 -17.45 3.46
N LEU A 150 -5.45 -16.61 4.24
CA LEU A 150 -3.99 -16.49 4.23
C LEU A 150 -3.30 -17.78 4.66
N LEU A 151 -3.81 -18.46 5.71
CA LEU A 151 -3.29 -19.74 6.17
C LEU A 151 -3.48 -20.86 5.13
N LEU A 152 -4.61 -20.89 4.42
CA LEU A 152 -4.85 -21.83 3.34
C LEU A 152 -3.85 -21.63 2.18
N ILE A 153 -3.59 -20.41 1.80
CA ILE A 153 -2.60 -20.07 0.77
C ILE A 153 -1.20 -20.55 1.17
N ILE A 154 -0.81 -20.34 2.41
CA ILE A 154 0.50 -20.77 2.94
C ILE A 154 0.58 -22.31 2.99
N LYS A 155 -0.48 -22.97 3.44
CA LYS A 155 -0.53 -24.44 3.53
C LYS A 155 -0.54 -25.11 2.16
N SER A 156 -1.24 -24.55 1.19
CA SER A 156 -1.26 -25.06 -0.19
C SER A 156 0.15 -25.10 -0.79
N LYS A 157 0.99 -24.12 -0.47
CA LYS A 157 2.39 -24.09 -0.90
C LYS A 157 3.24 -25.21 -0.28
N SER A 158 3.02 -25.52 0.98
CA SER A 158 3.74 -26.59 1.68
C SER A 158 3.51 -27.94 0.99
N LEU A 159 2.29 -28.15 0.46
CA LEU A 159 1.91 -29.39 -0.24
C LEU A 159 2.48 -29.51 -1.66
N ILE A 160 2.74 -28.38 -2.33
CA ILE A 160 3.30 -28.39 -3.70
C ILE A 160 4.83 -28.58 -3.68
N LYS A 161 5.47 -28.33 -2.55
CA LYS A 161 6.95 -28.38 -2.38
C LYS A 161 7.41 -29.72 -1.77
N SER A 162 6.49 -30.59 -1.35
CA SER A 162 6.72 -31.98 -0.94
C SER A 162 6.56 -32.91 -2.12
#